data_96ccc7bf829f515d2df7569947223fa2
#
_entry.id   96ccc7bf829f515d2df7569947223fa2
#
_cell.length_a   1.000
_cell.length_b   1.000
_cell.length_c   1.000
_cell.angle_alpha   90.00
_cell.angle_beta   90.00
_cell.angle_gamma   90.00
#
_symmetry.space_group_name_H-M   'P 1'
#
loop_
_entity.id
_entity.type
_entity.pdbx_description
1 polymer ?
#
loop_
_entity_poly.entity_id
_entity_poly.type
_entity_poly.pdbx_seq_one_letter_code
_entity_poly.pdbx_strand_id
1 'polypeptide(L)'
;MYLLPKFLSKIIKQDGFVLTSENDSRKFLIGSPTKAKPLEVKLSQTASELKLILYPEKWFAEYIISEDITFTNGTLEDFISIVINNKGRGTINFFNEFISKAKSIYRHLFFFSTKKRNKKSKIAFHYDIPSQVYKYMLGDSMTYSCAYWDKGDPDKQTLEEAQNAKINFLKKKLLINERDKLLEVGFGNGTFLLNIAEEHNIPLHGVSLSEEQTKIA
;
A
#
# COMPACT_ATOMS: atom_id res chain seq x y z
N MET A 1 -26.30 -11.94 -6.51
CA MET A 1 -25.28 -10.92 -6.77
C MET A 1 -25.73 -9.98 -7.88
N TYR A 2 -25.91 -8.67 -7.62
CA TYR A 2 -26.42 -7.71 -8.60
C TYR A 2 -25.85 -6.30 -8.45
N LEU A 3 -25.55 -5.89 -7.25
CA LEU A 3 -25.12 -4.51 -6.98
C LEU A 3 -23.65 -4.29 -7.35
N LEU A 4 -22.79 -5.21 -6.96
CA LEU A 4 -21.34 -5.10 -7.20
C LEU A 4 -20.98 -5.12 -8.70
N PRO A 5 -21.51 -6.06 -9.54
CA PRO A 5 -21.26 -6.03 -10.98
C PRO A 5 -21.68 -4.72 -11.63
N LYS A 6 -22.86 -4.23 -11.26
CA LYS A 6 -23.41 -2.97 -11.78
C LYS A 6 -22.58 -1.75 -11.37
N PHE A 7 -22.01 -1.78 -10.16
CA PHE A 7 -21.12 -0.76 -9.66
C PHE A 7 -19.77 -0.82 -10.40
N LEU A 8 -19.15 -2.00 -10.48
CA LEU A 8 -17.86 -2.19 -11.13
C LEU A 8 -17.89 -1.86 -12.62
N SER A 9 -18.96 -2.21 -13.36
CA SER A 9 -19.12 -1.87 -14.78
C SER A 9 -19.19 -0.37 -15.05
N LYS A 10 -19.49 0.46 -14.05
CA LYS A 10 -19.41 1.93 -14.18
C LYS A 10 -17.98 2.45 -14.06
N ILE A 11 -17.12 1.70 -13.38
CA ILE A 11 -15.75 2.09 -13.04
C ILE A 11 -14.76 1.54 -14.04
N ILE A 12 -14.87 0.25 -14.35
CA ILE A 12 -13.95 -0.47 -15.25
C ILE A 12 -14.47 -0.32 -16.68
N LYS A 13 -13.71 0.39 -17.51
CA LYS A 13 -14.05 0.67 -18.92
C LYS A 13 -13.02 0.15 -19.91
N GLN A 14 -11.74 0.16 -19.50
CA GLN A 14 -10.64 -0.35 -20.30
C GLN A 14 -10.14 -1.66 -19.70
N ASP A 15 -9.94 -2.65 -20.56
CA ASP A 15 -9.68 -4.00 -20.12
C ASP A 15 -10.81 -4.50 -19.19
N GLY A 16 -10.64 -5.61 -18.49
CA GLY A 16 -11.69 -6.10 -17.61
C GLY A 16 -11.44 -7.52 -17.14
N PHE A 17 -12.45 -8.04 -16.46
CA PHE A 17 -12.41 -9.37 -15.87
C PHE A 17 -13.81 -9.98 -15.77
N VAL A 18 -13.88 -11.27 -15.51
CA VAL A 18 -15.12 -11.99 -15.21
C VAL A 18 -15.29 -12.06 -13.69
N LEU A 19 -16.43 -11.62 -13.19
CA LEU A 19 -16.79 -11.72 -11.79
C LEU A 19 -17.78 -12.88 -11.59
N THR A 20 -17.46 -13.78 -10.68
CA THR A 20 -18.30 -14.93 -10.30
C THR A 20 -18.52 -14.95 -8.80
N SER A 21 -19.55 -15.66 -8.36
CA SER A 21 -19.84 -15.88 -6.93
C SER A 21 -20.30 -17.32 -6.71
N GLU A 22 -19.91 -17.88 -5.60
CA GLU A 22 -20.38 -19.22 -5.20
C GLU A 22 -21.89 -19.28 -4.95
N ASN A 23 -22.49 -18.17 -4.59
CA ASN A 23 -23.94 -18.04 -4.37
C ASN A 23 -24.74 -17.92 -5.67
N ASP A 24 -24.08 -17.76 -6.81
CA ASP A 24 -24.73 -17.42 -8.06
C ASP A 24 -23.93 -18.01 -9.23
N SER A 25 -24.53 -18.93 -9.96
CA SER A 25 -23.89 -19.57 -11.11
C SER A 25 -23.64 -18.63 -12.29
N ARG A 26 -24.08 -17.37 -12.21
CA ARG A 26 -23.91 -16.38 -13.28
C ARG A 26 -22.51 -15.82 -13.29
N LYS A 27 -22.01 -15.61 -14.50
CA LYS A 27 -20.77 -14.91 -14.78
C LYS A 27 -21.11 -13.49 -15.24
N PHE A 28 -20.47 -12.51 -14.61
CA PHE A 28 -20.64 -11.09 -14.95
C PHE A 28 -19.36 -10.59 -15.62
N LEU A 29 -19.48 -10.16 -16.87
CA LEU A 29 -18.38 -9.53 -17.58
C LEU A 29 -18.27 -8.07 -17.12
N ILE A 30 -17.13 -7.68 -16.59
CA ILE A 30 -16.83 -6.34 -16.08
C ILE A 30 -15.79 -5.71 -17.01
N GLY A 31 -16.16 -4.59 -17.64
CA GLY A 31 -15.29 -3.92 -18.63
C GLY A 31 -15.24 -4.64 -19.96
N SER A 32 -14.13 -4.52 -20.66
CA SER A 32 -13.88 -5.09 -21.99
C SER A 32 -12.55 -5.86 -21.98
N PRO A 33 -12.51 -7.09 -21.48
CA PRO A 33 -11.27 -7.86 -21.41
C PRO A 33 -10.63 -8.03 -22.79
N THR A 34 -9.33 -7.81 -22.85
CA THR A 34 -8.52 -7.93 -24.07
C THR A 34 -7.91 -9.32 -24.27
N LYS A 35 -7.75 -10.08 -23.18
CA LYS A 35 -7.18 -11.44 -23.20
C LYS A 35 -8.22 -12.47 -23.62
N ALA A 36 -7.83 -13.46 -24.41
CA ALA A 36 -8.69 -14.58 -24.83
C ALA A 36 -9.26 -15.38 -23.64
N LYS A 37 -8.49 -15.50 -22.56
CA LYS A 37 -8.94 -16.00 -21.26
C LYS A 37 -8.83 -14.86 -20.26
N PRO A 38 -9.92 -14.13 -19.99
CA PRO A 38 -9.88 -13.02 -19.05
C PRO A 38 -9.64 -13.50 -17.62
N LEU A 39 -9.07 -12.61 -16.80
CA LEU A 39 -8.99 -12.81 -15.36
C LEU A 39 -10.39 -13.11 -14.82
N GLU A 40 -10.50 -14.12 -13.98
CA GLU A 40 -11.75 -14.44 -13.28
C GLU A 40 -11.57 -14.17 -11.79
N VAL A 41 -12.45 -13.35 -11.24
CA VAL A 41 -12.50 -13.00 -9.81
C VAL A 41 -13.69 -13.71 -9.21
N LYS A 42 -13.43 -14.60 -8.26
CA LYS A 42 -14.47 -15.39 -7.62
C LYS A 42 -14.69 -14.91 -6.18
N LEU A 43 -15.95 -14.67 -5.82
CA LEU A 43 -16.38 -14.34 -4.46
C LEU A 43 -16.94 -15.60 -3.78
N SER A 44 -16.51 -15.85 -2.54
CA SER A 44 -17.09 -16.87 -1.68
C SER A 44 -18.52 -16.52 -1.26
N GLN A 45 -19.19 -17.47 -0.59
CA GLN A 45 -20.53 -17.25 -0.04
C GLN A 45 -20.56 -16.22 1.09
N THR A 46 -19.47 -16.05 1.79
CA THR A 46 -19.31 -15.14 2.94
C THR A 46 -18.99 -13.71 2.53
N ALA A 47 -18.52 -13.51 1.28
CA ALA A 47 -18.19 -12.19 0.76
C ALA A 47 -19.44 -11.32 0.56
N SER A 48 -19.49 -10.17 1.20
CA SER A 48 -20.60 -9.21 1.12
C SER A 48 -20.34 -8.15 0.06
N GLU A 49 -21.18 -8.10 -0.99
CA GLU A 49 -21.12 -7.06 -2.01
C GLU A 49 -21.25 -5.64 -1.44
N LEU A 50 -22.15 -5.48 -0.46
CA LEU A 50 -22.39 -4.17 0.17
C LEU A 50 -21.14 -3.65 0.90
N LYS A 51 -20.43 -4.54 1.59
CA LYS A 51 -19.17 -4.19 2.26
C LYS A 51 -18.10 -3.77 1.25
N LEU A 52 -17.97 -4.49 0.13
CA LEU A 52 -17.03 -4.15 -0.96
C LEU A 52 -17.39 -2.81 -1.63
N ILE A 53 -18.66 -2.49 -1.79
CA ILE A 53 -19.10 -1.21 -2.36
C ILE A 53 -18.88 -0.05 -1.39
N LEU A 54 -19.18 -0.21 -0.10
CA LEU A 54 -19.12 0.87 0.89
C LEU A 54 -17.69 1.14 1.39
N TYR A 55 -16.87 0.10 1.56
CA TYR A 55 -15.53 0.18 2.11
C TYR A 55 -14.55 -0.73 1.34
N PRO A 56 -14.34 -0.48 0.04
CA PRO A 56 -13.56 -1.36 -0.82
C PRO A 56 -12.13 -1.56 -0.30
N GLU A 57 -11.44 -0.49 0.15
CA GLU A 57 -10.05 -0.58 0.59
C GLU A 57 -9.87 -1.55 1.76
N LYS A 58 -10.84 -1.58 2.68
CA LYS A 58 -10.79 -2.49 3.83
C LYS A 58 -11.20 -3.90 3.44
N TRP A 59 -12.40 -4.05 2.88
CA TRP A 59 -12.99 -5.38 2.70
C TRP A 59 -12.40 -6.16 1.54
N PHE A 60 -11.80 -5.48 0.56
CA PHE A 60 -11.04 -6.16 -0.47
C PHE A 60 -9.80 -6.83 0.13
N ALA A 61 -9.01 -6.10 0.94
CA ALA A 61 -7.84 -6.67 1.60
C ALA A 61 -8.21 -7.81 2.57
N GLU A 62 -9.23 -7.61 3.40
CA GLU A 62 -9.72 -8.65 4.33
C GLU A 62 -10.14 -9.92 3.58
N TYR A 63 -10.88 -9.79 2.48
CA TYR A 63 -11.36 -10.93 1.70
C TYR A 63 -10.27 -11.61 0.86
N ILE A 64 -9.19 -10.94 0.53
CA ILE A 64 -7.99 -11.58 -0.03
C ILE A 64 -7.31 -12.44 1.04
N ILE A 65 -7.13 -11.90 2.25
CA ILE A 65 -6.48 -12.61 3.36
C ILE A 65 -7.29 -13.81 3.82
N SER A 66 -8.63 -13.70 3.85
CA SER A 66 -9.54 -14.80 4.22
C SER A 66 -9.85 -15.76 3.08
N GLU A 67 -9.28 -15.56 1.89
CA GLU A 67 -9.56 -16.32 0.67
C GLU A 67 -11.04 -16.26 0.20
N ASP A 68 -11.78 -15.26 0.69
CA ASP A 68 -13.14 -14.98 0.22
C ASP A 68 -13.18 -14.34 -1.18
N ILE A 69 -12.03 -13.82 -1.64
CA ILE A 69 -11.77 -13.41 -3.02
C ILE A 69 -10.61 -14.24 -3.55
N THR A 70 -10.85 -14.97 -4.64
CA THR A 70 -9.83 -15.76 -5.32
C THR A 70 -9.75 -15.39 -6.79
N PHE A 71 -8.58 -15.67 -7.40
CA PHE A 71 -8.31 -15.36 -8.80
C PHE A 71 -8.02 -16.62 -9.59
N THR A 72 -8.53 -16.70 -10.82
CA THR A 72 -8.19 -17.71 -11.82
C THR A 72 -7.91 -17.04 -13.15
N ASN A 73 -7.11 -17.69 -14.00
CA ASN A 73 -6.63 -17.13 -15.28
C ASN A 73 -5.83 -15.82 -15.14
N GLY A 74 -5.23 -15.57 -13.99
CA GLY A 74 -4.41 -14.40 -13.67
C GLY A 74 -4.17 -14.27 -12.17
N THR A 75 -3.60 -13.16 -11.76
CA THR A 75 -3.12 -12.89 -10.41
C THR A 75 -3.78 -11.68 -9.79
N LEU A 76 -3.52 -11.44 -8.50
CA LEU A 76 -3.88 -10.19 -7.81
C LEU A 76 -3.24 -8.97 -8.49
N GLU A 77 -2.00 -9.09 -9.01
CA GLU A 77 -1.32 -8.02 -9.74
C GLU A 77 -2.06 -7.64 -11.03
N ASP A 78 -2.53 -8.65 -11.80
CA ASP A 78 -3.36 -8.40 -12.99
C ASP A 78 -4.61 -7.59 -12.62
N PHE A 79 -5.29 -7.97 -11.51
CA PHE A 79 -6.47 -7.27 -11.03
C PHE A 79 -6.16 -5.82 -10.64
N ILE A 80 -5.09 -5.59 -9.87
CA ILE A 80 -4.66 -4.27 -9.45
C ILE A 80 -4.32 -3.41 -10.68
N SER A 81 -3.62 -3.97 -11.66
CA SER A 81 -3.29 -3.29 -12.93
C SER A 81 -4.55 -2.83 -13.68
N ILE A 82 -5.57 -3.69 -13.78
CA ILE A 82 -6.87 -3.31 -14.38
C ILE A 82 -7.49 -2.13 -13.62
N VAL A 83 -7.51 -2.18 -12.28
CA VAL A 83 -8.09 -1.13 -11.45
C VAL A 83 -7.34 0.20 -11.60
N ILE A 84 -6.00 0.16 -11.60
CA ILE A 84 -5.16 1.36 -11.74
C ILE A 84 -5.35 2.01 -13.12
N ASN A 85 -5.37 1.21 -14.18
CA ASN A 85 -5.56 1.71 -15.56
C ASN A 85 -6.93 2.36 -15.78
N ASN A 86 -7.90 2.05 -14.93
CA ASN A 86 -9.23 2.66 -14.96
C ASN A 86 -9.40 3.83 -13.98
N LYS A 87 -8.39 4.12 -13.13
CA LYS A 87 -8.43 5.21 -12.16
C LYS A 87 -8.51 6.57 -12.88
N GLY A 88 -9.52 7.36 -12.52
CA GLY A 88 -9.73 8.70 -13.08
C GLY A 88 -10.53 8.75 -14.39
N ARG A 89 -10.93 7.63 -14.99
CA ARG A 89 -11.69 7.57 -16.25
C ARG A 89 -13.20 7.31 -16.10
N GLY A 90 -13.66 7.04 -14.87
CA GLY A 90 -15.08 6.77 -14.59
C GLY A 90 -15.81 7.92 -13.92
N THR A 91 -17.13 7.91 -13.98
CA THR A 91 -18.08 8.85 -13.36
C THR A 91 -18.09 8.79 -11.81
N ILE A 92 -16.94 8.41 -11.21
CA ILE A 92 -16.82 8.15 -9.76
C ILE A 92 -16.79 9.44 -8.96
N ASN A 93 -16.42 10.58 -9.57
CA ASN A 93 -16.21 11.82 -8.80
C ASN A 93 -17.44 12.24 -8.00
N PHE A 94 -18.62 12.17 -8.57
CA PHE A 94 -19.85 12.59 -7.89
C PHE A 94 -20.28 11.60 -6.78
N PHE A 95 -20.16 10.30 -7.03
CA PHE A 95 -20.57 9.26 -6.06
C PHE A 95 -19.54 9.13 -4.93
N ASN A 96 -18.25 9.28 -5.24
CA ASN A 96 -17.18 9.32 -4.23
C ASN A 96 -17.27 10.58 -3.36
N GLU A 97 -17.63 11.74 -3.92
CA GLU A 97 -17.88 12.93 -3.12
C GLU A 97 -19.08 12.75 -2.17
N PHE A 98 -20.16 12.16 -2.63
CA PHE A 98 -21.33 11.91 -1.79
C PHE A 98 -21.04 10.87 -0.70
N ILE A 99 -20.39 9.75 -1.05
CA ILE A 99 -19.96 8.73 -0.07
C ILE A 99 -18.90 9.28 0.87
N SER A 100 -17.94 10.09 0.39
CA SER A 100 -16.91 10.69 1.25
C SER A 100 -17.50 11.74 2.19
N LYS A 101 -18.48 12.53 1.76
CA LYS A 101 -19.24 13.45 2.60
C LYS A 101 -20.06 12.70 3.65
N ALA A 102 -20.77 11.65 3.27
CA ALA A 102 -21.51 10.79 4.19
C ALA A 102 -20.58 10.10 5.20
N LYS A 103 -19.45 9.55 4.74
CA LYS A 103 -18.38 8.98 5.60
C LYS A 103 -17.75 10.03 6.51
N SER A 104 -17.59 11.26 6.04
CA SER A 104 -17.04 12.38 6.83
C SER A 104 -18.00 12.80 7.94
N ILE A 105 -19.29 12.92 7.63
CA ILE A 105 -20.35 13.22 8.61
C ILE A 105 -20.45 12.09 9.63
N TYR A 106 -20.48 10.83 9.19
CA TYR A 106 -20.49 9.68 10.07
C TYR A 106 -19.24 9.63 10.99
N ARG A 107 -18.05 9.88 10.44
CA ARG A 107 -16.82 10.02 11.24
C ARG A 107 -16.93 11.17 12.24
N HIS A 108 -17.44 12.33 11.85
CA HIS A 108 -17.57 13.48 12.75
C HIS A 108 -18.52 13.15 13.92
N LEU A 109 -19.65 12.55 13.64
CA LEU A 109 -20.64 12.18 14.66
C LEU A 109 -20.16 11.07 15.60
N PHE A 110 -19.40 10.08 15.10
CA PHE A 110 -18.95 8.94 15.89
C PHE A 110 -17.55 9.11 16.50
N PHE A 111 -16.65 9.92 15.91
CA PHE A 111 -15.29 10.10 16.44
C PHE A 111 -15.20 11.03 17.63
N PHE A 112 -16.20 11.86 17.89
CA PHE A 112 -16.25 12.62 19.15
C PHE A 112 -16.52 11.72 20.38
N SER A 113 -16.94 10.49 20.18
CA SER A 113 -17.26 9.53 21.26
C SER A 113 -16.14 8.53 21.56
N THR A 114 -15.06 8.46 20.77
CA THR A 114 -13.98 7.52 21.06
C THR A 114 -12.88 8.18 21.89
N LYS A 115 -12.81 7.77 23.18
CA LYS A 115 -11.70 8.03 24.11
C LYS A 115 -10.37 8.12 23.38
N LYS A 116 -9.53 9.10 23.74
CA LYS A 116 -8.12 9.23 23.34
C LYS A 116 -7.39 7.89 23.45
N ARG A 117 -7.43 7.11 22.39
CA ARG A 117 -6.62 5.91 22.25
C ARG A 117 -5.19 6.37 22.07
N ASN A 118 -4.29 5.96 22.98
CA ASN A 118 -2.89 6.38 23.01
C ASN A 118 -2.28 6.38 21.60
N LYS A 119 -1.89 7.56 21.10
CA LYS A 119 -1.26 7.71 19.77
C LYS A 119 -0.01 6.83 19.64
N LYS A 120 0.74 6.67 20.73
CA LYS A 120 1.94 5.82 20.81
C LYS A 120 1.63 4.35 20.48
N SER A 121 0.52 3.80 20.99
CA SER A 121 0.08 2.42 20.71
C SER A 121 -0.33 2.19 19.24
N LYS A 122 -0.83 3.20 18.55
CA LYS A 122 -1.20 3.07 17.13
C LYS A 122 0.01 3.10 16.20
N ILE A 123 1.01 3.90 16.55
CA ILE A 123 2.26 4.01 15.79
C ILE A 123 3.08 2.74 15.99
N ALA A 124 3.23 2.28 17.23
CA ALA A 124 3.89 1.01 17.54
C ALA A 124 3.24 -0.16 16.77
N PHE A 125 1.91 -0.30 16.82
CA PHE A 125 1.19 -1.35 16.08
C PHE A 125 1.46 -1.32 14.58
N HIS A 126 1.66 -0.15 13.99
CA HIS A 126 1.95 -0.04 12.55
C HIS A 126 3.38 -0.44 12.19
N TYR A 127 4.33 -0.20 13.08
CA TYR A 127 5.75 -0.48 12.84
C TYR A 127 6.28 -1.75 13.50
N ASP A 128 5.54 -2.34 14.45
CA ASP A 128 5.89 -3.61 15.11
C ASP A 128 5.44 -4.84 14.30
N ILE A 129 5.54 -4.73 12.97
CA ILE A 129 5.35 -5.86 12.04
C ILE A 129 6.67 -6.66 12.01
N PRO A 130 6.62 -8.01 11.94
CA PRO A 130 7.82 -8.82 11.84
C PRO A 130 8.76 -8.36 10.75
N SER A 131 10.05 -8.26 11.03
CA SER A 131 11.08 -7.76 10.11
C SER A 131 11.12 -8.51 8.77
N GLN A 132 10.75 -9.79 8.78
CA GLN A 132 10.62 -10.61 7.58
C GLN A 132 9.64 -10.01 6.56
N VAL A 133 8.51 -9.49 7.01
CA VAL A 133 7.51 -8.85 6.13
C VAL A 133 8.08 -7.59 5.50
N TYR A 134 8.80 -6.80 6.30
CA TYR A 134 9.50 -5.62 5.78
C TYR A 134 10.58 -5.99 4.76
N LYS A 135 11.32 -7.07 4.98
CA LYS A 135 12.33 -7.54 4.03
C LYS A 135 11.71 -7.92 2.68
N TYR A 136 10.59 -8.62 2.65
CA TYR A 136 9.87 -8.91 1.41
C TYR A 136 9.37 -7.65 0.70
N MET A 137 8.96 -6.64 1.46
CA MET A 137 8.35 -5.41 0.92
C MET A 137 9.37 -4.37 0.48
N LEU A 138 10.51 -4.26 1.19
CA LEU A 138 11.48 -3.18 1.07
C LEU A 138 12.83 -3.63 0.47
N GLY A 139 13.01 -4.93 0.25
CA GLY A 139 14.28 -5.49 -0.21
C GLY A 139 15.36 -5.49 0.89
N ASP A 140 16.61 -5.72 0.49
CA ASP A 140 17.73 -5.86 1.43
C ASP A 140 18.09 -4.54 2.13
N SER A 141 17.84 -3.40 1.49
CA SER A 141 18.07 -2.08 2.11
C SER A 141 17.17 -1.81 3.31
N MET A 142 16.06 -2.51 3.44
CA MET A 142 15.05 -2.33 4.51
C MET A 142 14.62 -0.86 4.70
N THR A 143 14.73 -0.05 3.67
CA THR A 143 14.48 1.39 3.73
C THR A 143 13.02 1.73 3.48
N TYR A 144 12.29 2.11 4.53
CA TYR A 144 10.85 2.40 4.47
C TYR A 144 10.56 3.88 4.13
N SER A 145 11.15 4.35 3.05
CA SER A 145 10.88 5.68 2.47
C SER A 145 11.09 5.65 0.97
N CYS A 146 10.51 6.61 0.24
CA CYS A 146 10.60 6.66 -1.21
C CYS A 146 12.06 6.63 -1.68
N ALA A 147 12.34 5.81 -2.69
CA ALA A 147 13.62 5.78 -3.36
C ALA A 147 13.81 7.01 -4.27
N TYR A 148 15.05 7.30 -4.65
CA TYR A 148 15.39 8.37 -5.58
C TYR A 148 15.85 7.77 -6.92
N TRP A 149 14.97 7.83 -7.91
CA TRP A 149 15.17 7.30 -9.25
C TRP A 149 15.94 8.31 -10.09
N ASP A 150 17.26 8.40 -9.88
CA ASP A 150 18.13 9.40 -10.50
C ASP A 150 18.35 9.19 -12.00
N LYS A 151 18.14 7.97 -12.51
CA LYS A 151 18.15 7.65 -13.94
C LYS A 151 16.85 8.02 -14.67
N GLY A 152 15.83 8.49 -13.94
CA GLY A 152 14.56 8.97 -14.49
C GLY A 152 13.62 7.91 -15.08
N ASP A 153 14.04 6.65 -15.08
CA ASP A 153 13.30 5.53 -15.67
C ASP A 153 13.38 4.31 -14.74
N PRO A 154 12.24 3.88 -14.13
CA PRO A 154 12.23 2.73 -13.23
C PRO A 154 12.67 1.42 -13.89
N ASP A 155 12.50 1.28 -15.21
CA ASP A 155 12.90 0.08 -15.94
C ASP A 155 14.44 -0.02 -16.12
N LYS A 156 15.16 1.08 -15.88
CA LYS A 156 16.62 1.16 -15.99
C LYS A 156 17.36 1.14 -14.66
N GLN A 157 16.63 1.01 -13.56
CA GLN A 157 17.20 1.10 -12.21
C GLN A 157 16.45 0.17 -11.27
N THR A 158 17.15 -0.63 -10.50
CA THR A 158 16.56 -1.46 -9.46
C THR A 158 16.15 -0.62 -8.25
N LEU A 159 15.27 -1.15 -7.40
CA LEU A 159 14.89 -0.49 -6.15
C LEU A 159 16.13 -0.23 -5.26
N GLU A 160 17.05 -1.21 -5.17
CA GLU A 160 18.26 -1.07 -4.38
C GLU A 160 19.19 0.06 -4.91
N GLU A 161 19.38 0.14 -6.22
CA GLU A 161 20.14 1.25 -6.83
C GLU A 161 19.49 2.60 -6.54
N ALA A 162 18.15 2.70 -6.61
CA ALA A 162 17.42 3.92 -6.33
C ALA A 162 17.45 4.30 -4.84
N GLN A 163 17.44 3.33 -3.93
CA GLN A 163 17.62 3.57 -2.49
C GLN A 163 19.05 4.03 -2.18
N ASN A 164 20.06 3.42 -2.79
CA ASN A 164 21.47 3.86 -2.67
C ASN A 164 21.67 5.27 -3.25
N ALA A 165 21.06 5.59 -4.38
CA ALA A 165 21.08 6.93 -4.96
C ALA A 165 20.50 7.98 -3.99
N LYS A 166 19.39 7.64 -3.29
CA LYS A 166 18.83 8.50 -2.25
C LYS A 166 19.80 8.72 -1.10
N ILE A 167 20.41 7.66 -0.56
CA ILE A 167 21.38 7.76 0.54
C ILE A 167 22.54 8.67 0.13
N ASN A 168 23.12 8.43 -1.04
CA ASN A 168 24.22 9.25 -1.57
C ASN A 168 23.81 10.72 -1.78
N PHE A 169 22.60 10.97 -2.23
CA PHE A 169 22.06 12.32 -2.37
C PHE A 169 21.94 13.04 -1.03
N LEU A 170 21.46 12.34 0.01
CA LEU A 170 21.37 12.88 1.37
C LEU A 170 22.74 13.15 1.98
N LYS A 171 23.71 12.23 1.83
CA LYS A 171 25.10 12.42 2.27
C LYS A 171 25.69 13.70 1.68
N LYS A 172 25.54 13.90 0.37
CA LYS A 172 26.04 15.12 -0.31
C LYS A 172 25.39 16.40 0.22
N LYS A 173 24.14 16.35 0.65
CA LYS A 173 23.43 17.51 1.22
C LYS A 173 23.86 17.86 2.63
N LEU A 174 24.20 16.85 3.43
CA LEU A 174 24.56 17.05 4.84
C LEU A 174 25.90 17.72 5.03
N LEU A 175 26.83 17.62 4.05
CA LEU A 175 28.17 18.24 4.11
C LEU A 175 28.92 17.88 5.41
N ILE A 176 28.84 16.63 5.82
CA ILE A 176 29.37 16.13 7.09
C ILE A 176 30.89 16.31 7.15
N ASN A 177 31.39 16.77 8.28
CA ASN A 177 32.82 16.87 8.59
C ASN A 177 33.16 16.16 9.92
N GLU A 178 34.46 15.95 10.20
CA GLU A 178 34.94 15.18 11.35
C GLU A 178 34.57 15.72 12.74
N ARG A 179 34.09 16.95 12.83
CA ARG A 179 33.70 17.58 14.11
C ARG A 179 32.21 17.53 14.35
N ASP A 180 31.44 17.05 13.41
CA ASP A 180 30.00 17.01 13.48
C ASP A 180 29.52 15.89 14.41
N LYS A 181 28.29 16.01 14.83
CA LYS A 181 27.49 14.99 15.49
C LYS A 181 26.17 14.87 14.71
N LEU A 182 25.79 13.67 14.34
CA LEU A 182 24.58 13.45 13.56
C LEU A 182 23.46 12.88 14.44
N LEU A 183 22.27 13.46 14.34
CA LEU A 183 21.05 12.94 14.92
C LEU A 183 20.06 12.61 13.81
N GLU A 184 19.59 11.36 13.76
CA GLU A 184 18.49 10.94 12.90
C GLU A 184 17.23 10.70 13.73
N VAL A 185 16.15 11.42 13.42
CA VAL A 185 14.85 11.26 14.06
C VAL A 185 13.96 10.38 13.19
N GLY A 186 13.61 9.18 13.69
CA GLY A 186 12.90 8.16 12.92
C GLY A 186 13.85 7.36 12.02
N PHE A 187 14.94 6.85 12.58
CA PHE A 187 16.01 6.18 11.84
C PHE A 187 15.59 4.85 11.16
N GLY A 188 14.36 4.38 11.39
CA GLY A 188 13.87 3.11 10.82
C GLY A 188 14.73 1.93 11.28
N ASN A 189 15.27 1.17 10.33
CA ASN A 189 16.16 0.04 10.58
C ASN A 189 17.65 0.43 10.65
N GLY A 190 17.96 1.73 10.76
CA GLY A 190 19.33 2.23 10.90
C GLY A 190 20.12 2.32 9.60
N THR A 191 19.57 1.96 8.46
CA THR A 191 20.29 1.88 7.18
C THR A 191 21.06 3.15 6.84
N PHE A 192 20.48 4.33 7.06
CA PHE A 192 21.16 5.59 6.75
C PHE A 192 22.32 5.87 7.72
N LEU A 193 22.11 5.68 9.04
CA LEU A 193 23.17 5.85 10.04
C LEU A 193 24.33 4.89 9.82
N LEU A 194 24.04 3.63 9.48
CA LEU A 194 25.07 2.64 9.17
C LEU A 194 25.91 3.08 7.96
N ASN A 195 25.26 3.55 6.90
CA ASN A 195 25.96 4.09 5.73
C ASN A 195 26.82 5.33 6.04
N ILE A 196 26.44 6.16 7.01
CA ILE A 196 27.27 7.28 7.48
C ILE A 196 28.44 6.75 8.32
N ALA A 197 28.22 5.76 9.18
CA ALA A 197 29.26 5.15 10.02
C ALA A 197 30.38 4.48 9.22
N GLU A 198 30.07 3.94 8.05
CA GLU A 198 31.06 3.35 7.14
C GLU A 198 32.06 4.40 6.57
N GLU A 199 31.63 5.64 6.41
CA GLU A 199 32.42 6.69 5.75
C GLU A 199 32.97 7.73 6.74
N HIS A 200 32.32 7.91 7.89
CA HIS A 200 32.62 8.98 8.83
C HIS A 200 32.75 8.47 10.26
N ASN A 201 33.86 8.79 10.91
CA ASN A 201 34.09 8.46 12.33
C ASN A 201 33.61 9.60 13.23
N ILE A 202 32.31 9.81 13.29
CA ILE A 202 31.65 10.86 14.08
C ILE A 202 30.59 10.25 15.01
N PRO A 203 30.23 10.91 16.12
CA PRO A 203 29.12 10.48 16.97
C PRO A 203 27.78 10.47 16.20
N LEU A 204 27.12 9.30 16.18
CA LEU A 204 25.82 9.10 15.54
C LEU A 204 24.78 8.78 16.59
N HIS A 205 23.63 9.40 16.51
CA HIS A 205 22.50 9.17 17.39
C HIS A 205 21.23 8.94 16.57
N GLY A 206 20.47 7.91 16.93
CA GLY A 206 19.18 7.62 16.31
C GLY A 206 18.05 7.64 17.35
N VAL A 207 16.88 8.13 16.99
CA VAL A 207 15.65 8.07 17.82
C VAL A 207 14.54 7.41 17.03
N SER A 208 13.93 6.36 17.58
CA SER A 208 12.77 5.67 17.01
C SER A 208 11.67 5.49 18.06
N LEU A 209 10.42 5.35 17.58
CA LEU A 209 9.27 4.96 18.40
C LEU A 209 9.02 3.43 18.35
N SER A 210 9.70 2.70 17.48
CA SER A 210 9.58 1.25 17.34
C SER A 210 10.70 0.55 18.07
N GLU A 211 10.34 -0.33 19.01
CA GLU A 211 11.29 -1.17 19.72
C GLU A 211 11.91 -2.23 18.79
N GLU A 212 11.13 -2.76 17.83
CA GLU A 212 11.62 -3.74 16.88
C GLU A 212 12.68 -3.15 15.94
N GLN A 213 12.44 -1.95 15.41
CA GLN A 213 13.43 -1.25 14.59
C GLN A 213 14.73 -0.94 15.37
N THR A 214 14.59 -0.58 16.65
CA THR A 214 15.76 -0.30 17.51
C THR A 214 16.59 -1.54 17.82
N LYS A 215 16.00 -2.75 17.79
CA LYS A 215 16.74 -4.01 17.96
C LYS A 215 17.51 -4.42 16.71
N ILE A 216 17.03 -4.01 15.54
CA ILE A 216 17.65 -4.34 14.25
C ILE A 216 18.85 -3.43 13.97
N ALA A 217 18.73 -2.15 14.34
CA ALA A 217 19.78 -1.14 14.16
C ALA A 217 20.88 -1.27 15.22
#